data_ad019fe6fe9b61861f150513a540fab5
#
_entry.id   ad019fe6fe9b61861f150513a540fab5
#
_cell.length_a   1.000
_cell.length_b   1.000
_cell.length_c   1.000
_cell.angle_alpha   90.00
_cell.angle_beta   90.00
_cell.angle_gamma   90.00
#
_symmetry.space_group_name_H-M   'P 1'
#
loop_
_entity.id
_entity.type
_entity.pdbx_description
1 polymer ?
#
loop_
_entity_poly.entity_id
_entity_poly.type
_entity_poly.pdbx_seq_one_letter_code
_entity_poly.pdbx_strand_id
1 'polypeptide(L)'
;MRDAGFLLALVLFATPASADVEVEYDKAARTILCDCGCHPQSVHDCACGRAEQMRASLHKDAESGKTGDAIVAEYVARSGEKVRVVPTASGFNLLAWVGPGLAFLAAGGFVALVLKRWRRKPALAAVPQAPAVDASYAARLERELRDFE
;
A
#
# COMPACT_ATOMS: atom_id res chain seq x y z
N MET A 1 -7.37 -53.73 -37.06
CA MET A 1 -6.85 -52.34 -37.20
C MET A 1 -7.72 -51.33 -36.43
N ARG A 2 -8.29 -51.71 -35.26
CA ARG A 2 -9.19 -50.82 -34.47
C ARG A 2 -8.63 -50.48 -33.08
N ASP A 3 -7.53 -51.11 -32.66
CA ASP A 3 -7.00 -50.97 -31.29
C ASP A 3 -5.84 -49.98 -31.13
N ALA A 4 -5.26 -49.47 -32.24
CA ALA A 4 -4.16 -48.50 -32.21
C ALA A 4 -4.64 -47.07 -31.84
N GLY A 5 -5.91 -46.73 -32.11
CA GLY A 5 -6.48 -45.41 -31.81
C GLY A 5 -6.84 -45.20 -30.33
N PHE A 6 -7.12 -46.27 -29.58
CA PHE A 6 -7.51 -46.18 -28.19
C PHE A 6 -6.33 -45.98 -27.23
N LEU A 7 -5.16 -46.52 -27.59
CA LEU A 7 -3.94 -46.31 -26.80
C LEU A 7 -3.34 -44.91 -26.96
N LEU A 8 -3.56 -44.26 -28.12
CA LEU A 8 -3.08 -42.89 -28.33
C LEU A 8 -3.88 -41.82 -27.56
N ALA A 9 -5.16 -42.10 -27.28
CA ALA A 9 -6.02 -41.19 -26.50
C ALA A 9 -5.72 -41.19 -25.01
N LEU A 10 -5.10 -42.26 -24.48
CA LEU A 10 -4.81 -42.37 -23.02
C LEU A 10 -3.50 -41.67 -22.62
N VAL A 11 -2.65 -41.29 -23.56
CA VAL A 11 -1.34 -40.63 -23.27
C VAL A 11 -1.46 -39.12 -23.13
N LEU A 12 -2.58 -38.51 -23.51
CA LEU A 12 -2.77 -37.05 -23.54
C LEU A 12 -3.32 -36.44 -22.21
N PHE A 13 -3.58 -37.26 -21.19
CA PHE A 13 -4.11 -36.82 -19.89
C PHE A 13 -3.15 -36.99 -18.70
N ALA A 14 -1.90 -37.30 -18.93
CA ALA A 14 -0.88 -37.26 -17.90
C ALA A 14 -0.33 -35.83 -17.81
N THR A 15 -1.11 -34.89 -17.25
CA THR A 15 -0.54 -33.65 -16.71
C THR A 15 0.39 -34.04 -15.57
N PRO A 16 1.62 -33.51 -15.53
CA PRO A 16 2.56 -33.88 -14.47
C PRO A 16 2.03 -33.34 -13.15
N ALA A 17 1.52 -34.20 -12.28
CA ALA A 17 1.07 -33.90 -10.93
C ALA A 17 2.14 -33.12 -10.13
N SER A 18 3.41 -33.25 -10.52
CA SER A 18 4.55 -32.55 -9.92
C SER A 18 4.54 -31.04 -10.19
N ALA A 19 4.05 -30.58 -11.35
CA ALA A 19 4.00 -29.14 -11.66
C ALA A 19 2.94 -28.42 -10.83
N ASP A 20 1.80 -29.10 -10.56
CA ASP A 20 0.73 -28.56 -9.73
C ASP A 20 1.17 -28.46 -8.26
N VAL A 21 1.91 -29.44 -7.74
CA VAL A 21 2.45 -29.44 -6.37
C VAL A 21 3.39 -28.26 -6.16
N GLU A 22 4.32 -28.01 -7.09
CA GLU A 22 5.28 -26.93 -6.96
C GLU A 22 4.61 -25.54 -7.02
N VAL A 23 3.60 -25.39 -7.87
CA VAL A 23 2.81 -24.15 -7.98
C VAL A 23 2.05 -23.87 -6.68
N GLU A 24 1.40 -24.88 -6.10
CA GLU A 24 0.64 -24.71 -4.87
C GLU A 24 1.55 -24.48 -3.65
N TYR A 25 2.69 -25.18 -3.60
CA TYR A 25 3.74 -24.92 -2.62
C TYR A 25 4.28 -23.50 -2.70
N ASP A 26 4.70 -23.04 -3.89
CA ASP A 26 5.29 -21.72 -4.09
C ASP A 26 4.30 -20.60 -3.70
N LYS A 27 3.03 -20.76 -4.07
CA LYS A 27 1.95 -19.85 -3.67
C LYS A 27 1.82 -19.74 -2.15
N ALA A 28 1.82 -20.87 -1.44
CA ALA A 28 1.76 -20.88 0.02
C ALA A 28 3.01 -20.27 0.64
N ALA A 29 4.21 -20.66 0.17
CA ALA A 29 5.49 -20.21 0.70
C ALA A 29 5.70 -18.69 0.55
N ARG A 30 5.23 -18.08 -0.54
CA ARG A 30 5.28 -16.62 -0.76
C ARG A 30 4.24 -15.85 0.05
N THR A 31 3.13 -16.50 0.41
CA THR A 31 2.03 -15.84 1.11
C THR A 31 2.19 -15.87 2.63
N ILE A 32 2.91 -16.88 3.17
CA ILE A 32 3.10 -17.09 4.61
C ILE A 32 4.40 -16.43 5.07
N LEU A 33 4.33 -15.65 6.17
CA LEU A 33 5.50 -15.10 6.85
C LEU A 33 6.25 -16.19 7.62
N CYS A 34 7.58 -16.13 7.60
CA CYS A 34 8.41 -16.97 8.43
C CYS A 34 8.30 -16.56 9.90
N ASP A 35 8.00 -17.50 10.78
CA ASP A 35 7.84 -17.28 12.22
C ASP A 35 9.17 -17.33 13.01
N CYS A 36 10.30 -17.13 12.32
CA CYS A 36 11.64 -17.18 12.94
C CYS A 36 11.97 -15.98 13.85
N GLY A 37 11.20 -14.90 13.78
CA GLY A 37 11.46 -13.66 14.53
C GLY A 37 12.63 -12.83 14.02
N CYS A 38 13.27 -13.19 12.89
CA CYS A 38 14.39 -12.44 12.32
C CYS A 38 13.90 -11.15 11.64
N HIS A 39 13.49 -11.27 10.39
CA HIS A 39 12.92 -10.20 9.57
C HIS A 39 11.55 -10.63 9.06
N PRO A 40 10.59 -9.74 8.85
CA PRO A 40 9.30 -10.08 8.28
C PRO A 40 9.46 -10.42 6.79
N GLN A 41 9.87 -11.66 6.51
CA GLN A 41 10.04 -12.20 5.16
C GLN A 41 9.11 -13.38 4.94
N SER A 42 8.77 -13.65 3.69
CA SER A 42 8.03 -14.85 3.33
C SER A 42 8.85 -16.11 3.66
N VAL A 43 8.17 -17.24 3.85
CA VAL A 43 8.85 -18.53 3.99
C VAL A 43 9.70 -18.85 2.76
N HIS A 44 9.28 -18.39 1.58
CA HIS A 44 10.04 -18.54 0.33
C HIS A 44 11.40 -17.85 0.40
N ASP A 45 11.43 -16.59 0.85
CA ASP A 45 12.61 -15.72 0.76
C ASP A 45 13.52 -15.80 1.99
N CYS A 46 13.01 -16.34 3.09
CA CYS A 46 13.75 -16.40 4.35
C CYS A 46 14.81 -17.50 4.33
N ALA A 47 16.07 -17.14 4.54
CA ALA A 47 17.23 -18.06 4.56
C ALA A 47 17.62 -18.45 5.99
N CYS A 48 16.73 -19.13 6.73
CA CYS A 48 17.03 -19.62 8.07
C CYS A 48 16.55 -21.08 8.26
N GLY A 49 17.09 -21.78 9.27
CA GLY A 49 16.73 -23.18 9.52
C GLY A 49 15.25 -23.37 9.88
N ARG A 50 14.59 -22.36 10.45
CA ARG A 50 13.14 -22.40 10.69
C ARG A 50 12.35 -22.35 9.38
N ALA A 51 12.77 -21.48 8.44
CA ALA A 51 12.16 -21.41 7.13
C ALA A 51 12.30 -22.73 6.34
N GLU A 52 13.43 -23.43 6.47
CA GLU A 52 13.61 -24.76 5.87
C GLU A 52 12.59 -25.78 6.40
N GLN A 53 12.39 -25.81 7.71
CA GLN A 53 11.38 -26.68 8.32
C GLN A 53 9.96 -26.34 7.83
N MET A 54 9.66 -25.04 7.74
CA MET A 54 8.34 -24.59 7.22
C MET A 54 8.18 -24.96 5.76
N ARG A 55 9.18 -24.77 4.91
CA ARG A 55 9.16 -25.17 3.49
C ARG A 55 8.91 -26.67 3.34
N ALA A 56 9.60 -27.50 4.10
CA ALA A 56 9.38 -28.94 4.08
C ALA A 56 7.95 -29.34 4.48
N SER A 57 7.38 -28.63 5.47
CA SER A 57 6.00 -28.84 5.88
C SER A 57 4.99 -28.41 4.81
N LEU A 58 5.19 -27.22 4.21
CA LEU A 58 4.31 -26.70 3.13
C LEU A 58 4.36 -27.59 1.89
N HIS A 59 5.54 -28.07 1.52
CA HIS A 59 5.72 -28.98 0.39
C HIS A 59 4.96 -30.29 0.61
N LYS A 60 5.08 -30.87 1.81
CA LYS A 60 4.32 -32.08 2.19
C LYS A 60 2.81 -31.86 2.14
N ASP A 61 2.34 -30.68 2.57
CA ASP A 61 0.92 -30.35 2.49
C ASP A 61 0.46 -30.27 1.03
N ALA A 62 1.25 -29.65 0.13
CA ALA A 62 0.98 -29.59 -1.31
C ALA A 62 1.02 -31.00 -1.96
N GLU A 63 1.99 -31.84 -1.59
CA GLU A 63 2.04 -33.25 -2.02
C GLU A 63 0.81 -34.06 -1.60
N SER A 64 0.19 -33.69 -0.47
CA SER A 64 -1.05 -34.31 -0.02
C SER A 64 -2.29 -33.88 -0.82
N GLY A 65 -2.12 -33.02 -1.83
CA GLY A 65 -3.17 -32.51 -2.72
C GLY A 65 -3.88 -31.27 -2.19
N LYS A 66 -3.34 -30.60 -1.14
CA LYS A 66 -3.88 -29.31 -0.68
C LYS A 66 -3.49 -28.21 -1.66
N THR A 67 -4.44 -27.33 -1.98
CA THR A 67 -4.13 -26.09 -2.71
C THR A 67 -3.39 -25.11 -1.83
N GLY A 68 -2.60 -24.22 -2.42
CA GLY A 68 -1.86 -23.16 -1.70
C GLY A 68 -2.79 -22.28 -0.86
N ASP A 69 -3.99 -21.97 -1.38
CA ASP A 69 -5.00 -21.23 -0.61
C ASP A 69 -5.50 -21.98 0.62
N ALA A 70 -5.71 -23.30 0.50
CA ALA A 70 -6.12 -24.16 1.62
C ALA A 70 -5.02 -24.22 2.70
N ILE A 71 -3.77 -24.37 2.28
CA ILE A 71 -2.60 -24.35 3.18
C ILE A 71 -2.53 -23.02 3.92
N VAL A 72 -2.62 -21.90 3.21
CA VAL A 72 -2.62 -20.56 3.81
C VAL A 72 -3.78 -20.37 4.78
N ALA A 73 -4.99 -20.82 4.41
CA ALA A 73 -6.17 -20.74 5.27
C ALA A 73 -5.99 -21.52 6.59
N GLU A 74 -5.36 -22.68 6.52
CA GLU A 74 -5.03 -23.49 7.71
C GLU A 74 -4.03 -22.81 8.64
N TYR A 75 -3.00 -22.14 8.09
CA TYR A 75 -2.06 -21.34 8.86
C TYR A 75 -2.73 -20.13 9.50
N VAL A 76 -3.58 -19.42 8.76
CA VAL A 76 -4.37 -18.30 9.27
C VAL A 76 -5.31 -18.74 10.40
N ALA A 77 -5.96 -19.88 10.25
CA ALA A 77 -6.85 -20.42 11.28
C ALA A 77 -6.12 -20.72 12.61
N ARG A 78 -4.86 -21.14 12.54
CA ARG A 78 -4.04 -21.45 13.73
C ARG A 78 -3.39 -20.23 14.36
N SER A 79 -2.94 -19.28 13.55
CA SER A 79 -2.05 -18.21 14.01
C SER A 79 -2.61 -16.80 13.77
N GLY A 80 -3.77 -16.69 13.11
CA GLY A 80 -4.42 -15.42 12.76
C GLY A 80 -3.86 -14.79 11.48
N GLU A 81 -4.48 -13.70 11.03
CA GLU A 81 -4.11 -12.97 9.80
C GLU A 81 -2.68 -12.42 9.77
N LYS A 82 -2.05 -12.29 10.93
CA LYS A 82 -0.67 -11.79 11.07
C LYS A 82 0.39 -12.66 10.37
N VAL A 83 0.04 -13.89 10.01
CA VAL A 83 0.94 -14.79 9.27
C VAL A 83 1.00 -14.51 7.78
N ARG A 84 0.16 -13.62 7.24
CA ARG A 84 0.18 -13.25 5.84
C ARG A 84 1.22 -12.17 5.57
N VAL A 85 1.97 -12.33 4.49
CA VAL A 85 2.88 -11.29 3.98
C VAL A 85 2.10 -10.03 3.60
N VAL A 86 0.92 -10.22 2.98
CA VAL A 86 0.02 -9.13 2.61
C VAL A 86 -1.33 -9.35 3.26
N PRO A 87 -1.85 -8.39 4.04
CA PRO A 87 -3.18 -8.47 4.63
C PRO A 87 -4.26 -8.61 3.55
N THR A 88 -5.29 -9.38 3.84
CA THR A 88 -6.47 -9.45 2.96
C THR A 88 -7.19 -8.11 2.91
N ALA A 89 -7.70 -7.73 1.73
CA ALA A 89 -8.50 -6.51 1.55
C ALA A 89 -9.94 -6.71 2.05
N SER A 90 -10.12 -7.18 3.29
CA SER A 90 -11.42 -7.49 3.89
C SER A 90 -11.46 -7.10 5.37
N GLY A 91 -12.65 -6.87 5.88
CA GLY A 91 -12.85 -6.51 7.27
C GLY A 91 -12.02 -5.29 7.71
N PHE A 92 -11.41 -5.35 8.87
CA PHE A 92 -10.56 -4.28 9.42
C PHE A 92 -9.31 -4.01 8.55
N ASN A 93 -8.79 -5.02 7.86
CA ASN A 93 -7.63 -4.87 6.97
C ASN A 93 -7.90 -3.93 5.79
N LEU A 94 -9.16 -3.73 5.41
CA LEU A 94 -9.54 -2.78 4.36
C LEU A 94 -9.04 -1.36 4.67
N LEU A 95 -8.94 -1.00 5.94
CA LEU A 95 -8.40 0.31 6.34
C LEU A 95 -6.94 0.52 5.91
N ALA A 96 -6.15 -0.54 5.84
CA ALA A 96 -4.76 -0.46 5.35
C ALA A 96 -4.70 -0.05 3.86
N TRP A 97 -5.72 -0.41 3.09
CA TRP A 97 -5.80 -0.14 1.65
C TRP A 97 -6.48 1.20 1.34
N VAL A 98 -7.55 1.51 2.05
CA VAL A 98 -8.37 2.72 1.81
C VAL A 98 -7.89 3.91 2.65
N GLY A 99 -7.32 3.63 3.82
CA GLY A 99 -6.89 4.64 4.79
C GLY A 99 -6.00 5.74 4.23
N PRO A 100 -4.92 5.43 3.50
CA PRO A 100 -4.06 6.45 2.91
C PRO A 100 -4.82 7.38 1.96
N GLY A 101 -5.70 6.84 1.11
CA GLY A 101 -6.53 7.65 0.21
C GLY A 101 -7.48 8.59 0.95
N LEU A 102 -8.15 8.10 1.99
CA LEU A 102 -9.02 8.91 2.83
C LEU A 102 -8.25 10.00 3.58
N ALA A 103 -7.05 9.69 4.06
CA ALA A 103 -6.19 10.67 4.73
C ALA A 103 -5.79 11.82 3.78
N PHE A 104 -5.43 11.52 2.54
CA PHE A 104 -5.14 12.53 1.52
C PHE A 104 -6.36 13.38 1.19
N LEU A 105 -7.54 12.78 1.04
CA LEU A 105 -8.77 13.52 0.80
C LEU A 105 -9.12 14.44 1.98
N ALA A 106 -9.01 13.95 3.20
CA ALA A 106 -9.25 14.75 4.41
C ALA A 106 -8.27 15.92 4.52
N ALA A 107 -6.97 15.67 4.32
CA ALA A 107 -5.94 16.70 4.37
C ALA A 107 -6.14 17.74 3.26
N GLY A 108 -6.40 17.33 2.02
CA GLY A 108 -6.70 18.22 0.90
C GLY A 108 -7.95 19.06 1.13
N GLY A 109 -9.02 18.44 1.63
CA GLY A 109 -10.25 19.12 2.01
C GLY A 109 -10.02 20.16 3.13
N PHE A 110 -9.24 19.81 4.15
CA PHE A 110 -8.88 20.73 5.22
C PHE A 110 -8.11 21.94 4.69
N VAL A 111 -7.09 21.72 3.87
CA VAL A 111 -6.33 22.81 3.24
C VAL A 111 -7.23 23.70 2.38
N ALA A 112 -8.11 23.11 1.58
CA ALA A 112 -9.06 23.87 0.76
C ALA A 112 -9.99 24.74 1.62
N LEU A 113 -10.48 24.21 2.75
CA LEU A 113 -11.31 24.96 3.69
C LEU A 113 -10.55 26.13 4.34
N VAL A 114 -9.30 25.91 4.75
CA VAL A 114 -8.45 26.96 5.31
C VAL A 114 -8.20 28.06 4.29
N LEU A 115 -7.84 27.72 3.05
CA LEU A 115 -7.62 28.68 1.97
C LEU A 115 -8.90 29.45 1.65
N LYS A 116 -10.06 28.76 1.59
CA LYS A 116 -11.36 29.41 1.38
C LYS A 116 -11.68 30.39 2.51
N ARG A 117 -11.37 30.05 3.76
CA ARG A 117 -11.57 30.93 4.92
C ARG A 117 -10.66 32.17 4.86
N TRP A 118 -9.41 32.00 4.46
CA TRP A 118 -8.49 33.13 4.33
C TRP A 118 -8.87 34.08 3.19
N ARG A 119 -9.33 33.53 2.05
CA ARG A 119 -9.84 34.34 0.93
C ARG A 119 -11.09 35.13 1.28
N ARG A 120 -11.87 34.71 2.27
CA ARG A 120 -13.07 35.39 2.76
C ARG A 120 -12.79 36.47 3.81
N LYS A 121 -11.52 36.76 4.13
CA LYS A 121 -11.22 37.91 4.96
C LYS A 121 -11.79 39.14 4.25
N PRO A 122 -12.57 39.99 4.93
CA PRO A 122 -13.09 41.20 4.33
C PRO A 122 -11.91 42.00 3.77
N ALA A 123 -12.11 42.58 2.57
CA ALA A 123 -11.20 43.57 2.03
C ALA A 123 -10.81 44.50 3.19
N LEU A 124 -9.52 44.66 3.40
CA LEU A 124 -8.99 45.58 4.40
C LEU A 124 -9.91 46.80 4.44
N ALA A 125 -10.51 47.06 5.59
CA ALA A 125 -11.27 48.29 5.78
C ALA A 125 -10.41 49.39 5.16
N ALA A 126 -11.03 50.19 4.27
CA ALA A 126 -10.31 51.23 3.52
C ALA A 126 -9.37 51.91 4.51
N VAL A 127 -8.06 51.83 4.20
CA VAL A 127 -7.05 52.52 5.00
C VAL A 127 -7.60 53.95 5.19
N PRO A 128 -7.82 54.43 6.43
CA PRO A 128 -8.26 55.78 6.63
C PRO A 128 -7.35 56.64 5.80
N GLN A 129 -7.92 57.44 4.88
CA GLN A 129 -7.12 58.33 4.05
C GLN A 129 -6.21 59.08 4.99
N ALA A 130 -4.90 58.93 4.81
CA ALA A 130 -3.94 59.70 5.59
C ALA A 130 -4.39 61.18 5.55
N PRO A 131 -4.42 61.86 6.70
CA PRO A 131 -4.79 63.27 6.69
C PRO A 131 -4.00 63.99 5.61
N ALA A 132 -4.69 64.81 4.83
CA ALA A 132 -4.06 65.53 3.73
C ALA A 132 -2.80 66.21 4.28
N VAL A 133 -1.64 65.87 3.71
CA VAL A 133 -0.36 66.43 4.13
C VAL A 133 -0.45 67.93 3.90
N ASP A 134 -0.17 68.72 4.96
CA ASP A 134 -0.17 70.17 4.88
C ASP A 134 0.71 70.64 3.70
N ALA A 135 0.17 71.50 2.84
CA ALA A 135 0.84 71.97 1.66
C ALA A 135 2.22 72.60 1.97
N SER A 136 2.37 73.19 3.14
CA SER A 136 3.64 73.75 3.64
C SER A 136 4.68 72.65 3.89
N TYR A 137 4.26 71.48 4.40
CA TYR A 137 5.12 70.32 4.66
C TYR A 137 5.52 69.63 3.35
N ALA A 138 4.59 69.49 2.39
CA ALA A 138 4.88 68.95 1.08
C ALA A 138 5.93 69.78 0.31
N ALA A 139 5.78 71.12 0.33
CA ALA A 139 6.73 72.03 -0.31
C ALA A 139 8.11 72.03 0.35
N ARG A 140 8.19 71.74 1.65
CA ARG A 140 9.45 71.57 2.37
C ARG A 140 10.14 70.28 1.98
N LEU A 141 9.40 69.18 1.92
CA LEU A 141 9.91 67.88 1.52
C LEU A 141 10.47 67.90 0.09
N GLU A 142 9.78 68.53 -0.83
CA GLU A 142 10.28 68.68 -2.21
C GLU A 142 11.58 69.48 -2.29
N ARG A 143 11.81 70.47 -1.45
CA ARG A 143 13.06 71.20 -1.36
C ARG A 143 14.19 70.34 -0.85
N GLU A 144 13.93 69.62 0.24
CA GLU A 144 14.92 68.71 0.82
C GLU A 144 15.30 67.58 -0.14
N LEU A 145 14.34 67.02 -0.92
CA LEU A 145 14.62 65.98 -1.93
C LEU A 145 15.49 66.52 -3.08
N ARG A 146 15.30 67.77 -3.50
CA ARG A 146 16.16 68.42 -4.55
C ARG A 146 17.60 68.64 -4.12
N ASP A 147 17.82 68.84 -2.82
CA ASP A 147 19.17 69.08 -2.27
C ASP A 147 19.99 67.78 -2.19
N PHE A 148 19.35 66.61 -2.39
CA PHE A 148 19.98 65.26 -2.39
C PHE A 148 20.27 64.72 -3.82
N GLU A 149 19.85 65.37 -4.90
CA GLU A 149 20.21 65.06 -6.30
C GLU A 149 21.42 65.82 -6.78
#